data_bed91261902d608741ade6b77b7cae45
#
_entry.id   bed91261902d608741ade6b77b7cae45
#
_cell.length_a   1.000
_cell.length_b   1.000
_cell.length_c   1.000
_cell.angle_alpha   90.00
_cell.angle_beta   90.00
_cell.angle_gamma   90.00
#
_symmetry.space_group_name_H-M   'P 1'
#
loop_
_entity.id
_entity.type
_entity.pdbx_description
1 polymer ?
#
loop_
_entity_poly.entity_id
_entity_poly.type
_entity_poly.pdbx_seq_one_letter_code
_entity_poly.pdbx_strand_id
1 'polypeptide(L)'
;MAQYKSYCAAIAAGKFNAKHQDYHDHYYGFAETEDNTLFGRLLMEINQAGLSWDTVLNKSESIKAAYANFDIDQVANFTPSDIERLLENPGIIRMRKKIEAAIYNAQQIQLLQRDYGSFYHWIDSQHPQKEEDWIKCFKKKFKFTGKEITKEFLMGIGYLKGAHVPECLLYNKVLKSQPKWLEP
;
A
#
# COMPACT_ATOMS: atom_id res chain seq x y z
N MET A 1 22.16 -10.35 1.75
CA MET A 1 22.66 -9.55 0.61
C MET A 1 21.73 -9.72 -0.55
N ALA A 2 21.29 -8.63 -1.19
CA ALA A 2 20.34 -8.70 -2.31
C ALA A 2 21.08 -9.31 -3.52
N GLN A 3 20.76 -10.55 -3.86
CA GLN A 3 21.30 -11.27 -5.03
C GLN A 3 20.80 -10.66 -6.35
N TYR A 4 19.72 -9.86 -6.30
CA TYR A 4 19.04 -9.28 -7.45
C TYR A 4 19.05 -7.75 -7.37
N LYS A 5 19.24 -7.10 -8.53
CA LYS A 5 19.31 -5.63 -8.65
C LYS A 5 17.96 -4.93 -8.46
N SER A 6 16.83 -5.65 -8.61
CA SER A 6 15.48 -5.12 -8.48
C SER A 6 14.47 -6.23 -8.17
N TYR A 7 13.28 -5.84 -7.74
CA TYR A 7 12.15 -6.77 -7.57
C TYR A 7 11.78 -7.44 -8.90
N CYS A 8 11.75 -6.68 -10.00
CA CYS A 8 11.52 -7.22 -11.34
C CYS A 8 12.55 -8.32 -11.72
N ALA A 9 13.84 -8.10 -11.42
CA ALA A 9 14.87 -9.10 -11.71
C ALA A 9 14.69 -10.37 -10.87
N ALA A 10 14.25 -10.24 -9.62
CA ALA A 10 13.96 -11.37 -8.76
C ALA A 10 12.72 -12.17 -9.23
N ILE A 11 11.67 -11.48 -9.69
CA ILE A 11 10.49 -12.09 -10.33
C ILE A 11 10.90 -12.83 -11.60
N ALA A 12 11.61 -12.18 -12.51
CA ALA A 12 12.06 -12.79 -13.77
C ALA A 12 12.95 -14.03 -13.57
N ALA A 13 13.70 -14.08 -12.47
CA ALA A 13 14.52 -15.23 -12.09
C ALA A 13 13.74 -16.35 -11.38
N GLY A 14 12.42 -16.22 -11.22
CA GLY A 14 11.57 -17.23 -10.57
C GLY A 14 11.86 -17.40 -9.06
N LYS A 15 12.40 -16.37 -8.41
CA LYS A 15 12.74 -16.42 -6.96
C LYS A 15 11.51 -16.55 -6.07
N PHE A 16 10.38 -16.02 -6.51
CA PHE A 16 9.18 -15.88 -5.72
C PHE A 16 8.03 -16.76 -6.24
N ASN A 17 7.01 -16.95 -5.40
CA ASN A 17 5.82 -17.72 -5.73
C ASN A 17 4.84 -16.96 -6.64
N ALA A 18 3.75 -17.62 -7.04
CA ALA A 18 2.74 -17.08 -7.93
C ALA A 18 2.06 -15.80 -7.39
N LYS A 19 1.96 -15.62 -6.07
CA LYS A 19 1.38 -14.40 -5.47
C LYS A 19 2.25 -13.17 -5.73
N HIS A 20 3.57 -13.34 -5.67
CA HIS A 20 4.50 -12.27 -6.01
C HIS A 20 4.46 -11.92 -7.49
N GLN A 21 4.33 -12.96 -8.35
CA GLN A 21 4.18 -12.74 -9.79
C GLN A 21 2.91 -11.95 -10.08
N ASP A 22 1.78 -12.37 -9.51
CA ASP A 22 0.48 -11.71 -9.67
C ASP A 22 0.52 -10.26 -9.19
N TYR A 23 1.08 -10.01 -7.97
CA TYR A 23 1.24 -8.67 -7.44
C TYR A 23 2.09 -7.78 -8.35
N HIS A 24 3.24 -8.28 -8.82
CA HIS A 24 4.14 -7.57 -9.73
C HIS A 24 3.46 -7.25 -11.07
N ASP A 25 2.71 -8.19 -11.65
CA ASP A 25 2.21 -8.10 -13.02
C ASP A 25 0.91 -7.27 -13.13
N HIS A 26 0.14 -7.17 -12.04
CA HIS A 26 -1.20 -6.58 -12.09
C HIS A 26 -1.44 -5.42 -11.13
N TYR A 27 -0.61 -5.29 -10.06
CA TYR A 27 -0.88 -4.30 -9.00
C TYR A 27 0.24 -3.29 -8.82
N TYR A 28 1.50 -3.74 -8.79
CA TYR A 28 2.62 -2.88 -8.45
C TYR A 28 2.95 -1.90 -9.58
N GLY A 29 2.90 -0.60 -9.28
CA GLY A 29 3.20 0.48 -10.23
C GLY A 29 2.04 0.88 -11.15
N PHE A 30 0.86 0.26 -11.00
CA PHE A 30 -0.34 0.63 -11.75
C PHE A 30 -1.26 1.53 -10.92
N ALA A 31 -1.86 2.51 -11.60
CA ALA A 31 -2.80 3.44 -10.99
C ALA A 31 -3.97 2.69 -10.32
N GLU A 32 -4.40 3.25 -9.20
CA GLU A 32 -5.56 2.79 -8.45
C GLU A 32 -6.39 4.01 -8.03
N THR A 33 -7.70 3.92 -8.14
CA THR A 33 -8.61 5.03 -7.86
C THR A 33 -9.70 4.67 -6.85
N GLU A 34 -9.87 3.38 -6.55
CA GLU A 34 -10.86 2.90 -5.60
C GLU A 34 -10.32 3.00 -4.17
N ASP A 35 -11.03 3.74 -3.31
CA ASP A 35 -10.56 4.13 -1.99
C ASP A 35 -10.31 2.94 -1.06
N ASN A 36 -11.16 1.92 -1.05
CA ASN A 36 -10.96 0.73 -0.21
C ASN A 36 -9.74 -0.07 -0.65
N THR A 37 -9.48 -0.13 -1.96
CA THR A 37 -8.27 -0.77 -2.51
C THR A 37 -7.03 0.05 -2.16
N LEU A 38 -7.06 1.38 -2.27
CA LEU A 38 -5.99 2.27 -1.83
C LEU A 38 -5.70 2.12 -0.34
N PHE A 39 -6.74 2.07 0.50
CA PHE A 39 -6.59 1.81 1.93
C PHE A 39 -5.96 0.43 2.19
N GLY A 40 -6.43 -0.60 1.50
CA GLY A 40 -5.86 -1.94 1.58
C GLY A 40 -4.37 -1.97 1.23
N ARG A 41 -3.97 -1.31 0.14
CA ARG A 41 -2.54 -1.20 -0.25
C ARG A 41 -1.72 -0.50 0.82
N LEU A 42 -2.20 0.64 1.35
CA LEU A 42 -1.52 1.34 2.45
C LEU A 42 -1.39 0.46 3.70
N LEU A 43 -2.44 -0.27 4.05
CA LEU A 43 -2.45 -1.20 5.18
C LEU A 43 -1.46 -2.34 5.00
N MET A 44 -1.32 -2.88 3.79
CA MET A 44 -0.34 -3.92 3.48
C MET A 44 1.10 -3.42 3.65
N GLU A 45 1.41 -2.20 3.19
CA GLU A 45 2.72 -1.57 3.39
C GLU A 45 3.02 -1.34 4.88
N ILE A 46 2.04 -0.87 5.65
CA ILE A 46 2.17 -0.72 7.11
C ILE A 46 2.45 -2.08 7.77
N ASN A 47 1.79 -3.14 7.32
CA ASN A 47 2.02 -4.49 7.83
C ASN A 47 3.43 -5.01 7.51
N GLN A 48 4.03 -4.58 6.40
CA GLN A 48 5.39 -4.94 6.02
C GLN A 48 6.46 -4.32 6.94
N ALA A 49 6.20 -3.20 7.60
CA ALA A 49 7.21 -2.54 8.44
C ALA A 49 7.88 -3.53 9.41
N GLY A 50 9.18 -3.78 9.22
CA GLY A 50 9.98 -4.72 10.00
C GLY A 50 9.85 -6.21 9.59
N LEU A 51 9.17 -6.51 8.48
CA LEU A 51 8.97 -7.86 7.95
C LEU A 51 9.35 -7.93 6.46
N SER A 52 9.45 -9.14 5.92
CA SER A 52 9.60 -9.33 4.48
C SER A 52 8.26 -9.14 3.76
N TRP A 53 8.30 -8.63 2.52
CA TRP A 53 7.10 -8.54 1.67
C TRP A 53 6.46 -9.92 1.44
N ASP A 54 7.28 -10.96 1.28
CA ASP A 54 6.80 -12.34 1.18
C ASP A 54 5.92 -12.75 2.37
N THR A 55 6.31 -12.39 3.59
CA THR A 55 5.51 -12.68 4.80
C THR A 55 4.13 -12.03 4.73
N VAL A 56 4.06 -10.78 4.30
CA VAL A 56 2.80 -10.01 4.23
C VAL A 56 1.94 -10.50 3.08
N LEU A 57 2.54 -10.70 1.91
CA LEU A 57 1.84 -11.13 0.70
C LEU A 57 1.25 -12.54 0.87
N ASN A 58 1.95 -13.45 1.54
CA ASN A 58 1.42 -14.78 1.86
C ASN A 58 0.22 -14.73 2.82
N LYS A 59 0.08 -13.67 3.62
CA LYS A 59 -1.05 -13.43 4.53
C LYS A 59 -2.12 -12.49 3.94
N SER A 60 -1.98 -12.03 2.70
CA SER A 60 -2.83 -10.99 2.09
C SER A 60 -4.33 -11.27 2.22
N GLU A 61 -4.76 -12.49 1.87
CA GLU A 61 -6.18 -12.89 1.96
C GLU A 61 -6.69 -12.88 3.40
N SER A 62 -5.88 -13.38 4.33
CA SER A 62 -6.24 -13.39 5.75
C SER A 62 -6.29 -11.98 6.34
N ILE A 63 -5.38 -11.10 5.92
CA ILE A 63 -5.37 -9.69 6.30
C ILE A 63 -6.63 -9.02 5.73
N LYS A 64 -6.90 -9.19 4.44
CA LYS A 64 -8.08 -8.64 3.78
C LYS A 64 -9.38 -9.03 4.51
N ALA A 65 -9.56 -10.33 4.77
CA ALA A 65 -10.73 -10.83 5.49
C ALA A 65 -10.83 -10.28 6.92
N ALA A 66 -9.71 -10.22 7.66
CA ALA A 66 -9.68 -9.75 9.05
C ALA A 66 -10.03 -8.26 9.17
N TYR A 67 -9.68 -7.45 8.17
CA TYR A 67 -9.97 -6.03 8.07
C TYR A 67 -11.19 -5.73 7.18
N ALA A 68 -12.24 -6.56 7.27
CA ALA A 68 -13.52 -6.35 6.61
C ALA A 68 -13.41 -6.09 5.09
N ASN A 69 -12.55 -6.84 4.39
CA ASN A 69 -12.22 -6.65 2.96
C ASN A 69 -11.68 -5.24 2.63
N PHE A 70 -11.04 -4.61 3.59
CA PHE A 70 -10.52 -3.23 3.53
C PHE A 70 -11.61 -2.16 3.42
N ASP A 71 -12.85 -2.48 3.77
CA ASP A 71 -13.93 -1.52 3.85
C ASP A 71 -13.60 -0.44 4.90
N ILE A 72 -13.39 0.79 4.43
CA ILE A 72 -12.94 1.92 5.25
C ILE A 72 -13.94 2.20 6.36
N ASP A 73 -15.24 2.18 6.06
CA ASP A 73 -16.28 2.51 7.02
C ASP A 73 -16.36 1.47 8.14
N GLN A 74 -16.24 0.21 7.81
CA GLN A 74 -16.21 -0.85 8.80
C GLN A 74 -14.95 -0.78 9.68
N VAL A 75 -13.77 -0.63 9.06
CA VAL A 75 -12.50 -0.57 9.82
C VAL A 75 -12.42 0.68 10.70
N ALA A 76 -12.91 1.83 10.24
CA ALA A 76 -12.96 3.07 11.02
C ALA A 76 -13.81 2.93 12.30
N ASN A 77 -14.78 2.03 12.30
CA ASN A 77 -15.68 1.74 13.41
C ASN A 77 -15.27 0.53 14.27
N PHE A 78 -14.11 -0.05 14.05
CA PHE A 78 -13.62 -1.14 14.89
C PHE A 78 -13.48 -0.73 16.35
N THR A 79 -14.00 -1.56 17.22
CA THR A 79 -14.07 -1.38 18.66
C THR A 79 -12.83 -1.97 19.37
N PRO A 80 -12.65 -1.74 20.68
CA PRO A 80 -11.64 -2.47 21.45
C PRO A 80 -11.76 -4.00 21.35
N SER A 81 -12.98 -4.54 21.25
CA SER A 81 -13.22 -5.97 21.04
C SER A 81 -12.68 -6.45 19.69
N ASP A 82 -12.76 -5.63 18.64
CA ASP A 82 -12.18 -5.96 17.34
C ASP A 82 -10.65 -5.97 17.40
N ILE A 83 -10.04 -5.07 18.16
CA ILE A 83 -8.59 -5.07 18.37
C ILE A 83 -8.15 -6.38 19.02
N GLU A 84 -8.84 -6.86 20.06
CA GLU A 84 -8.51 -8.14 20.72
C GLU A 84 -8.72 -9.32 19.75
N ARG A 85 -9.82 -9.35 19.02
CA ARG A 85 -10.06 -10.34 17.95
C ARG A 85 -8.92 -10.41 16.93
N LEU A 86 -8.43 -9.23 16.50
CA LEU A 86 -7.32 -9.14 15.55
C LEU A 86 -6.00 -9.61 16.17
N LEU A 87 -5.73 -9.32 17.44
CA LEU A 87 -4.54 -9.78 18.15
C LEU A 87 -4.49 -11.29 18.33
N GLU A 88 -5.64 -11.94 18.42
CA GLU A 88 -5.76 -13.40 18.52
C GLU A 88 -5.67 -14.10 17.16
N ASN A 89 -5.85 -13.40 16.05
CA ASN A 89 -5.87 -14.00 14.71
C ASN A 89 -4.45 -14.36 14.20
N PRO A 90 -4.08 -15.65 14.10
CA PRO A 90 -2.76 -16.05 13.61
C PRO A 90 -2.55 -15.81 12.11
N GLY A 91 -3.62 -15.54 11.38
CA GLY A 91 -3.59 -15.24 9.95
C GLY A 91 -3.01 -13.88 9.60
N ILE A 92 -2.89 -12.95 10.57
CA ILE A 92 -2.43 -11.58 10.34
C ILE A 92 -1.14 -11.25 11.08
N ILE A 93 -0.69 -10.01 10.96
CA ILE A 93 0.43 -9.44 11.72
C ILE A 93 -0.12 -8.90 13.05
N ARG A 94 0.07 -9.67 14.13
CA ARG A 94 -0.49 -9.40 15.47
C ARG A 94 0.31 -8.34 16.23
N MET A 95 0.25 -7.10 15.77
CA MET A 95 0.93 -5.98 16.42
C MET A 95 -0.08 -4.87 16.71
N ARG A 96 -0.43 -4.68 17.99
CA ARG A 96 -1.43 -3.70 18.47
C ARG A 96 -1.26 -2.32 17.82
N LYS A 97 -0.05 -1.79 17.82
CA LYS A 97 0.22 -0.46 17.22
C LYS A 97 -0.13 -0.37 15.73
N LYS A 98 0.05 -1.45 14.96
CA LYS A 98 -0.34 -1.49 13.53
C LYS A 98 -1.85 -1.61 13.37
N ILE A 99 -2.51 -2.36 14.24
CA ILE A 99 -3.98 -2.49 14.26
C ILE A 99 -4.62 -1.15 14.59
N GLU A 100 -4.16 -0.48 15.65
CA GLU A 100 -4.63 0.85 16.03
C GLU A 100 -4.35 1.91 14.95
N ALA A 101 -3.21 1.80 14.26
CA ALA A 101 -2.89 2.66 13.13
C ALA A 101 -3.84 2.43 11.94
N ALA A 102 -4.23 1.19 11.66
CA ALA A 102 -5.20 0.88 10.60
C ALA A 102 -6.56 1.55 10.88
N ILE A 103 -7.06 1.45 12.10
CA ILE A 103 -8.32 2.07 12.52
C ILE A 103 -8.22 3.61 12.40
N TYR A 104 -7.17 4.18 12.97
CA TYR A 104 -6.94 5.63 12.88
C TYR A 104 -6.84 6.10 11.43
N ASN A 105 -6.12 5.39 10.59
CA ASN A 105 -5.94 5.75 9.18
C ASN A 105 -7.25 5.66 8.40
N ALA A 106 -8.08 4.65 8.66
CA ALA A 106 -9.42 4.55 8.08
C ALA A 106 -10.29 5.77 8.47
N GLN A 107 -10.27 6.19 9.74
CA GLN A 107 -10.95 7.39 10.21
C GLN A 107 -10.43 8.66 9.52
N GLN A 108 -9.11 8.78 9.32
CA GLN A 108 -8.54 9.90 8.57
C GLN A 108 -8.97 9.90 7.10
N ILE A 109 -9.07 8.74 6.47
CA ILE A 109 -9.55 8.62 5.09
C ILE A 109 -11.00 9.06 4.98
N GLN A 110 -11.88 8.72 5.93
CA GLN A 110 -13.27 9.22 5.95
C GLN A 110 -13.32 10.76 6.00
N LEU A 111 -12.41 11.40 6.76
CA LEU A 111 -12.32 12.86 6.77
C LEU A 111 -11.90 13.40 5.40
N LEU A 112 -10.94 12.74 4.74
CA LEU A 112 -10.48 13.14 3.41
C LEU A 112 -11.56 12.92 2.35
N GLN A 113 -12.31 11.82 2.43
CA GLN A 113 -13.46 11.58 1.55
C GLN A 113 -14.51 12.68 1.65
N ARG A 114 -14.80 13.13 2.88
CA ARG A 114 -15.72 14.24 3.10
C ARG A 114 -15.20 15.57 2.54
N ASP A 115 -13.90 15.85 2.72
CA ASP A 115 -13.31 17.14 2.38
C ASP A 115 -12.92 17.25 0.89
N TYR A 116 -12.56 16.13 0.24
CA TYR A 116 -12.05 16.05 -1.14
C TYR A 116 -12.90 15.18 -2.08
N GLY A 117 -13.97 14.54 -1.57
CA GLY A 117 -14.79 13.61 -2.32
C GLY A 117 -14.30 12.17 -2.33
N SER A 118 -12.98 11.94 -2.25
CA SER A 118 -12.37 10.59 -2.11
C SER A 118 -10.95 10.68 -1.57
N PHE A 119 -10.43 9.54 -1.10
CA PHE A 119 -9.02 9.40 -0.73
C PHE A 119 -8.12 9.55 -1.96
N TYR A 120 -8.55 8.97 -3.10
CA TYR A 120 -7.86 9.17 -4.38
C TYR A 120 -7.75 10.65 -4.75
N HIS A 121 -8.83 11.42 -4.71
CA HIS A 121 -8.80 12.84 -5.04
C HIS A 121 -7.91 13.65 -4.09
N TRP A 122 -7.85 13.28 -2.81
CA TRP A 122 -6.88 13.92 -1.91
C TRP A 122 -5.45 13.63 -2.34
N ILE A 123 -5.08 12.37 -2.65
CA ILE A 123 -3.74 12.04 -3.14
C ILE A 123 -3.45 12.83 -4.42
N ASP A 124 -4.37 12.82 -5.37
CA ASP A 124 -4.22 13.51 -6.65
C ASP A 124 -4.05 15.02 -6.48
N SER A 125 -4.76 15.64 -5.55
CA SER A 125 -4.63 17.07 -5.23
C SER A 125 -3.28 17.47 -4.63
N GLN A 126 -2.50 16.50 -4.13
CA GLN A 126 -1.16 16.75 -3.61
C GLN A 126 -0.08 16.59 -4.69
N HIS A 127 -0.43 16.07 -5.87
CA HIS A 127 0.48 15.91 -7.00
C HIS A 127 0.52 17.22 -7.86
N PRO A 128 1.68 17.61 -8.42
CA PRO A 128 3.00 16.99 -8.25
C PRO A 128 3.75 17.50 -7.00
N GLN A 129 4.51 16.63 -6.37
CA GLN A 129 5.45 17.05 -5.32
C GLN A 129 6.64 16.09 -5.20
N LYS A 130 7.69 16.55 -4.51
CA LYS A 130 8.90 15.77 -4.27
C LYS A 130 8.64 14.66 -3.25
N GLU A 131 9.43 13.56 -3.30
CA GLU A 131 9.36 12.45 -2.35
C GLU A 131 9.34 12.92 -0.88
N GLU A 132 10.19 13.90 -0.54
CA GLU A 132 10.28 14.41 0.84
C GLU A 132 9.01 15.09 1.32
N ASP A 133 8.31 15.80 0.43
CA ASP A 133 7.07 16.51 0.76
C ASP A 133 5.90 15.54 0.83
N TRP A 134 5.89 14.50 -0.02
CA TRP A 134 4.99 13.36 0.13
C TRP A 134 5.11 12.71 1.51
N ILE A 135 6.34 12.43 1.96
CA ILE A 135 6.60 11.83 3.28
C ILE A 135 6.07 12.72 4.41
N LYS A 136 6.31 14.04 4.33
CA LYS A 136 5.78 15.01 5.33
C LYS A 136 4.25 15.02 5.32
N CYS A 137 3.64 15.05 4.12
CA CYS A 137 2.20 15.06 3.93
C CYS A 137 1.54 13.83 4.56
N PHE A 138 2.04 12.62 4.24
CA PHE A 138 1.52 11.38 4.79
C PHE A 138 1.73 11.27 6.31
N LYS A 139 2.90 11.63 6.83
CA LYS A 139 3.17 11.64 8.28
C LYS A 139 2.25 12.57 9.06
N LYS A 140 1.82 13.68 8.45
CA LYS A 140 0.88 14.62 9.09
C LYS A 140 -0.53 14.05 9.21
N LYS A 141 -0.94 13.19 8.27
CA LYS A 141 -2.31 12.66 8.18
C LYS A 141 -2.44 11.27 8.78
N PHE A 142 -1.45 10.40 8.61
CA PHE A 142 -1.54 8.98 8.87
C PHE A 142 -0.50 8.49 9.87
N LYS A 143 -0.81 7.43 10.59
CA LYS A 143 0.11 6.71 11.46
C LYS A 143 0.87 5.62 10.69
N PHE A 144 2.10 5.33 11.13
CA PHE A 144 2.99 4.36 10.49
C PHE A 144 3.38 4.66 9.04
N THR A 145 3.24 5.89 8.59
CA THR A 145 3.60 6.33 7.24
C THR A 145 4.97 7.02 7.25
N GLY A 146 6.00 6.27 7.65
CA GLY A 146 7.40 6.68 7.53
C GLY A 146 7.87 6.69 6.07
N LYS A 147 9.14 7.07 5.86
CA LYS A 147 9.75 7.21 4.53
C LYS A 147 9.49 6.00 3.63
N GLU A 148 9.87 4.80 4.07
CA GLU A 148 9.78 3.59 3.26
C GLU A 148 8.32 3.25 2.92
N ILE A 149 7.43 3.29 3.92
CA ILE A 149 6.00 2.97 3.72
C ILE A 149 5.34 3.94 2.74
N THR A 150 5.57 5.24 2.90
CA THR A 150 4.99 6.25 1.98
C THR A 150 5.55 6.08 0.57
N LYS A 151 6.85 5.85 0.43
CA LYS A 151 7.50 5.65 -0.86
C LYS A 151 6.98 4.41 -1.58
N GLU A 152 6.97 3.24 -0.91
CA GLU A 152 6.50 1.99 -1.49
C GLU A 152 5.01 2.09 -1.89
N PHE A 153 4.17 2.66 -1.02
CA PHE A 153 2.77 2.90 -1.34
C PHE A 153 2.61 3.75 -2.62
N LEU A 154 3.29 4.90 -2.68
CA LEU A 154 3.18 5.81 -3.83
C LEU A 154 3.81 5.25 -5.12
N MET A 155 4.89 4.48 -5.01
CA MET A 155 5.42 3.72 -6.15
C MET A 155 4.42 2.66 -6.61
N GLY A 156 3.82 1.94 -5.66
CA GLY A 156 2.83 0.90 -5.93
C GLY A 156 1.62 1.39 -6.70
N ILE A 157 1.17 2.63 -6.45
CA ILE A 157 0.01 3.25 -7.12
C ILE A 157 0.37 4.23 -8.24
N GLY A 158 1.64 4.28 -8.66
CA GLY A 158 2.09 5.05 -9.83
C GLY A 158 2.27 6.56 -9.63
N TYR A 159 2.39 7.06 -8.37
CA TYR A 159 2.69 8.46 -8.08
C TYR A 159 4.19 8.75 -7.97
N LEU A 160 4.99 7.75 -7.63
CA LEU A 160 6.45 7.83 -7.65
C LEU A 160 7.03 6.78 -8.61
N LYS A 161 8.13 7.17 -9.29
CA LYS A 161 8.88 6.26 -10.16
C LYS A 161 9.65 5.24 -9.33
N GLY A 162 9.72 3.98 -9.79
CA GLY A 162 10.59 2.98 -9.16
C GLY A 162 9.99 1.58 -9.04
N ALA A 163 8.68 1.41 -9.23
CA ALA A 163 8.02 0.10 -9.17
C ALA A 163 8.61 -0.89 -10.19
N HIS A 164 8.80 -0.44 -11.42
CA HIS A 164 9.40 -1.24 -12.50
C HIS A 164 10.65 -0.56 -13.06
N VAL A 165 11.65 -1.36 -13.39
CA VAL A 165 12.88 -0.91 -14.06
C VAL A 165 12.73 -1.03 -15.58
N PRO A 166 13.51 -0.27 -16.40
CA PRO A 166 13.40 -0.29 -17.86
C PRO A 166 13.55 -1.69 -18.50
N GLU A 167 14.33 -2.56 -17.85
CA GLU A 167 14.57 -3.93 -18.29
C GLU A 167 13.41 -4.89 -17.97
N CYS A 168 12.42 -4.45 -17.21
CA CYS A 168 11.23 -5.24 -16.90
C CYS A 168 10.33 -5.36 -18.13
N LEU A 169 9.84 -6.57 -18.41
CA LEU A 169 8.91 -6.83 -19.51
C LEU A 169 7.62 -6.00 -19.42
N LEU A 170 7.22 -5.61 -18.20
CA LEU A 170 6.03 -4.81 -17.96
C LEU A 170 6.27 -3.29 -18.02
N TYR A 171 7.53 -2.84 -18.11
CA TYR A 171 7.84 -1.41 -18.05
C TYR A 171 7.05 -0.60 -19.09
N ASN A 172 7.00 -1.08 -20.34
CA ASN A 172 6.23 -0.42 -21.40
C ASN A 172 4.70 -0.46 -21.14
N LYS A 173 4.19 -1.50 -20.48
CA LYS A 173 2.78 -1.57 -20.08
C LYS A 173 2.48 -0.51 -19.01
N VAL A 174 3.38 -0.34 -18.03
CA VAL A 174 3.27 0.71 -17.02
C VAL A 174 3.33 2.10 -17.66
N LEU A 175 4.26 2.36 -18.58
CA LEU A 175 4.31 3.66 -19.29
C LEU A 175 3.02 3.97 -20.06
N LYS A 176 2.44 2.96 -20.71
CA LYS A 176 1.16 3.10 -21.43
C LYS A 176 -0.04 3.38 -20.52
N SER A 177 0.02 2.98 -19.26
CA SER A 177 -1.02 3.31 -18.27
C SER A 177 -0.94 4.76 -17.75
N GLN A 178 0.00 5.54 -18.26
CA GLN A 178 0.19 6.95 -17.90
C GLN A 178 0.27 7.19 -16.39
N PRO A 179 1.24 6.58 -15.69
CA PRO A 179 1.37 6.78 -14.24
C PRO A 179 1.68 8.24 -13.94
N LYS A 180 1.20 8.73 -12.81
CA LYS A 180 1.29 10.14 -12.38
C LYS A 180 2.71 10.68 -12.33
N TRP A 181 3.71 9.87 -12.05
CA TRP A 181 5.11 10.29 -12.05
C TRP A 181 5.64 10.72 -13.44
N LEU A 182 4.89 10.53 -14.53
CA LEU A 182 5.20 11.08 -15.86
C LEU A 182 4.69 12.52 -16.02
N GLU A 183 3.73 12.95 -15.21
CA GLU A 183 3.21 14.31 -15.22
C GLU A 183 4.22 15.23 -14.51
N PRO A 184 4.56 16.40 -15.08
CA PRO A 184 5.54 17.33 -14.49
C PRO A 184 5.03 18.02 -13.22
#